data_f2f6ef0bdc3b222ee30ce46d699195be
#
_entry.id   f2f6ef0bdc3b222ee30ce46d699195be
#
_cell.length_a   1.000
_cell.length_b   1.000
_cell.length_c   1.000
_cell.angle_alpha   90.00
_cell.angle_beta   90.00
_cell.angle_gamma   90.00
#
_symmetry.space_group_name_H-M   'P 1'
#
loop_
_entity.id
_entity.type
_entity.pdbx_description
1 polymer ?
#
loop_
_entity_poly.entity_id
_entity_poly.type
_entity_poly.pdbx_seq_one_letter_code
_entity_poly.pdbx_strand_id
1 'polypeptide(L)'
;KTDDTCVVCAAGRFSENQNADTCSACPTGFHQPDNSSASCLPCIPGRANNVEGQAHCKECSENTFAAEPEAETCDSCATGRTAGKGSASCSECSAGKRLNNADNTCAVCAAGRFSENQNVDTCAACPTGFHQPDNSSASCLPCIPGRANNVDGQAQCEECLKNTFAAKPEAEGCD
;
A
#
# COMPACT_ATOMS: atom_id res chain seq x y z
N LYS A 1 -54.42 15.46 -23.68
CA LYS A 1 -53.68 14.22 -23.42
C LYS A 1 -52.30 14.66 -22.97
N THR A 2 -52.07 14.69 -21.68
CA THR A 2 -50.73 14.85 -21.12
C THR A 2 -49.97 13.57 -21.48
N ASP A 3 -48.86 13.76 -22.18
CA ASP A 3 -47.95 12.69 -22.55
C ASP A 3 -47.32 12.16 -21.25
N ASP A 4 -47.79 11.03 -20.78
CA ASP A 4 -47.36 10.38 -19.52
C ASP A 4 -46.01 9.65 -19.74
N THR A 5 -45.00 10.42 -20.21
CA THR A 5 -43.67 9.91 -20.40
C THR A 5 -42.94 9.93 -19.05
N CYS A 6 -42.76 8.72 -18.43
CA CYS A 6 -41.91 8.55 -17.24
C CYS A 6 -40.52 9.05 -17.53
N VAL A 7 -39.99 9.93 -16.67
CA VAL A 7 -38.59 10.39 -16.76
C VAL A 7 -37.65 9.28 -16.36
N VAL A 8 -36.72 8.94 -17.25
CA VAL A 8 -35.63 7.99 -16.95
C VAL A 8 -34.49 8.77 -16.26
N CYS A 9 -34.21 8.45 -15.00
CA CYS A 9 -33.08 9.03 -14.30
C CYS A 9 -31.76 8.48 -14.87
N ALA A 10 -30.88 9.37 -15.26
CA ALA A 10 -29.53 9.00 -15.70
C ALA A 10 -28.67 8.57 -14.52
N ALA A 11 -27.55 7.91 -14.79
CA ALA A 11 -26.55 7.57 -13.80
C ALA A 11 -26.16 8.79 -12.94
N GLY A 12 -25.94 8.58 -11.66
CA GLY A 12 -25.73 9.65 -10.66
C GLY A 12 -27.03 10.27 -10.13
N ARG A 13 -28.19 9.84 -10.63
CA ARG A 13 -29.49 10.38 -10.22
C ARG A 13 -30.48 9.27 -9.88
N PHE A 14 -31.46 9.59 -9.04
CA PHE A 14 -32.49 8.66 -8.58
C PHE A 14 -33.84 9.33 -8.43
N SER A 15 -34.89 8.53 -8.35
CA SER A 15 -36.24 8.98 -8.00
C SER A 15 -36.93 7.91 -7.17
N GLU A 16 -37.33 8.22 -5.94
CA GLU A 16 -38.06 7.32 -5.04
C GLU A 16 -39.50 7.06 -5.52
N ASN A 17 -40.05 7.98 -6.29
CA ASN A 17 -41.42 7.89 -6.77
C ASN A 17 -41.47 7.42 -8.24
N GLN A 18 -42.29 6.44 -8.52
CA GLN A 18 -42.45 5.85 -9.87
C GLN A 18 -42.99 6.86 -10.92
N ASN A 19 -43.64 7.93 -10.48
CA ASN A 19 -44.25 8.94 -11.37
C ASN A 19 -43.65 10.32 -11.12
N ALA A 20 -42.36 10.39 -10.73
CA ALA A 20 -41.74 11.68 -10.51
C ALA A 20 -41.38 12.34 -11.85
N ASP A 21 -41.64 13.63 -11.93
CA ASP A 21 -41.28 14.45 -13.09
C ASP A 21 -39.80 14.85 -13.09
N THR A 22 -39.09 14.56 -11.99
CA THR A 22 -37.69 14.98 -11.80
C THR A 22 -36.87 13.92 -11.10
N CYS A 23 -35.58 13.88 -11.42
CA CYS A 23 -34.59 13.02 -10.76
C CYS A 23 -33.69 13.85 -9.84
N SER A 24 -33.56 13.42 -8.59
CA SER A 24 -32.62 13.99 -7.63
C SER A 24 -31.20 13.51 -7.88
N ALA A 25 -30.20 14.37 -7.64
CA ALA A 25 -28.80 13.96 -7.67
C ALA A 25 -28.47 13.13 -6.44
N CYS A 26 -27.62 12.12 -6.58
CA CYS A 26 -27.07 11.43 -5.43
C CYS A 26 -26.24 12.41 -4.59
N PRO A 27 -26.40 12.44 -3.26
CA PRO A 27 -25.61 13.32 -2.40
C PRO A 27 -24.13 12.91 -2.36
N THR A 28 -23.30 13.76 -1.77
CA THR A 28 -21.90 13.41 -1.46
C THR A 28 -21.84 12.13 -0.60
N GLY A 29 -20.79 11.34 -0.75
CA GLY A 29 -20.70 10.03 -0.12
C GLY A 29 -21.48 8.91 -0.82
N PHE A 30 -22.31 9.24 -1.83
CA PHE A 30 -23.15 8.29 -2.56
C PHE A 30 -22.95 8.37 -4.08
N HIS A 31 -23.34 7.32 -4.77
CA HIS A 31 -23.28 7.21 -6.23
C HIS A 31 -24.41 6.34 -6.78
N GLN A 32 -24.64 6.40 -8.09
CA GLN A 32 -25.55 5.50 -8.77
C GLN A 32 -25.06 5.21 -10.19
N PRO A 33 -24.53 3.97 -10.45
CA PRO A 33 -24.05 3.62 -11.79
C PRO A 33 -25.16 3.36 -12.80
N ASP A 34 -26.32 2.91 -12.33
CA ASP A 34 -27.41 2.48 -13.20
C ASP A 34 -28.43 3.58 -13.44
N ASN A 35 -29.03 3.54 -14.62
CA ASN A 35 -30.17 4.40 -14.94
C ASN A 35 -31.45 3.88 -14.27
N SER A 36 -32.43 4.77 -14.12
CA SER A 36 -33.77 4.45 -13.60
C SER A 36 -33.78 3.85 -12.20
N SER A 37 -32.83 4.24 -11.36
CA SER A 37 -32.71 3.76 -9.98
C SER A 37 -33.61 4.53 -9.01
N ALA A 38 -34.12 3.83 -7.99
CA ALA A 38 -34.95 4.40 -6.93
C ALA A 38 -34.15 4.98 -5.77
N SER A 39 -32.87 4.69 -5.66
CA SER A 39 -31.99 5.14 -4.57
C SER A 39 -30.54 5.25 -5.03
N CYS A 40 -29.70 5.90 -4.23
CA CYS A 40 -28.27 5.92 -4.40
C CYS A 40 -27.60 4.85 -3.52
N LEU A 41 -26.41 4.41 -3.94
CA LEU A 41 -25.57 3.45 -3.24
C LEU A 41 -24.48 4.22 -2.46
N PRO A 42 -24.16 3.83 -1.23
CA PRO A 42 -23.06 4.43 -0.49
C PRO A 42 -21.70 4.12 -1.13
N CYS A 43 -20.75 5.05 -1.05
CA CYS A 43 -19.38 4.72 -1.31
C CYS A 43 -18.90 3.64 -0.33
N ILE A 44 -18.23 2.62 -0.84
CA ILE A 44 -17.62 1.57 0.01
C ILE A 44 -16.29 2.07 0.59
N PRO A 45 -15.79 1.50 1.70
CA PRO A 45 -14.48 1.82 2.24
C PRO A 45 -13.37 1.80 1.16
N GLY A 46 -12.44 2.73 1.23
CA GLY A 46 -11.41 2.96 0.21
C GLY A 46 -11.84 3.86 -0.94
N ARG A 47 -13.11 4.30 -0.95
CA ARG A 47 -13.66 5.20 -1.97
C ARG A 47 -14.43 6.36 -1.35
N ALA A 48 -14.42 7.49 -2.04
CA ALA A 48 -15.09 8.69 -1.59
C ALA A 48 -15.73 9.45 -2.76
N ASN A 49 -16.70 10.31 -2.44
CA ASN A 49 -17.34 11.17 -3.41
C ASN A 49 -17.76 12.51 -2.79
N ASN A 50 -17.11 13.59 -3.18
CA ASN A 50 -17.37 14.94 -2.69
C ASN A 50 -18.20 15.83 -3.65
N VAL A 51 -18.78 15.22 -4.69
CA VAL A 51 -19.58 15.93 -5.69
C VAL A 51 -20.91 15.19 -5.87
N GLU A 52 -22.01 15.93 -5.80
CA GLU A 52 -23.34 15.36 -6.04
C GLU A 52 -23.52 14.85 -7.48
N GLY A 53 -24.38 13.87 -7.65
CA GLY A 53 -24.77 13.37 -8.96
C GLY A 53 -23.74 12.50 -9.66
N GLN A 54 -22.82 11.91 -8.93
CA GLN A 54 -21.79 11.04 -9.50
C GLN A 54 -22.30 9.61 -9.74
N ALA A 55 -21.90 9.03 -10.88
CA ALA A 55 -22.17 7.64 -11.19
C ALA A 55 -21.30 6.67 -10.41
N HIS A 56 -20.09 7.07 -9.99
CA HIS A 56 -19.12 6.23 -9.28
C HIS A 56 -18.38 7.03 -8.22
N CYS A 57 -18.06 6.38 -7.10
CA CYS A 57 -17.12 6.92 -6.12
C CYS A 57 -15.67 6.75 -6.62
N LYS A 58 -14.83 7.74 -6.35
CA LYS A 58 -13.40 7.70 -6.68
C LYS A 58 -12.63 6.88 -5.65
N GLU A 59 -11.67 6.09 -6.10
CA GLU A 59 -10.71 5.46 -5.22
C GLU A 59 -9.83 6.50 -4.53
N CYS A 60 -9.58 6.30 -3.23
CA CYS A 60 -8.59 7.07 -2.51
C CYS A 60 -7.22 6.93 -3.19
N SER A 61 -6.49 8.03 -3.29
CA SER A 61 -5.13 8.02 -3.84
C SER A 61 -4.15 7.35 -2.87
N GLU A 62 -2.93 7.06 -3.34
CA GLU A 62 -1.86 6.55 -2.47
C GLU A 62 -1.68 7.46 -1.24
N ASN A 63 -1.39 6.85 -0.10
CA ASN A 63 -1.24 7.51 1.21
C ASN A 63 -2.50 8.21 1.72
N THR A 64 -3.66 7.90 1.13
CA THR A 64 -4.97 8.30 1.66
C THR A 64 -5.90 7.10 1.81
N PHE A 65 -6.90 7.21 2.68
CA PHE A 65 -7.84 6.13 2.97
C PHE A 65 -9.23 6.68 3.29
N ALA A 66 -10.23 5.81 3.17
CA ALA A 66 -11.58 6.07 3.67
C ALA A 66 -12.04 4.83 4.45
N ALA A 67 -12.09 4.94 5.79
CA ALA A 67 -12.39 3.80 6.66
C ALA A 67 -13.86 3.39 6.61
N GLU A 68 -14.74 4.37 6.54
CA GLU A 68 -16.19 4.16 6.64
C GLU A 68 -16.86 4.25 5.27
N PRO A 69 -18.00 3.58 5.09
CA PRO A 69 -18.87 3.84 3.95
C PRO A 69 -19.39 5.28 3.96
N GLU A 70 -19.93 5.73 2.84
CA GLU A 70 -20.48 7.09 2.66
C GLU A 70 -19.44 8.20 2.81
N ALA A 71 -18.15 7.87 2.66
CA ALA A 71 -17.09 8.87 2.75
C ALA A 71 -17.22 9.92 1.65
N GLU A 72 -17.18 11.19 2.03
CA GLU A 72 -17.15 12.31 1.10
C GLU A 72 -15.72 12.60 0.63
N THR A 73 -14.72 12.37 1.50
CA THR A 73 -13.30 12.60 1.24
C THR A 73 -12.44 11.45 1.74
N CYS A 74 -11.24 11.33 1.20
CA CYS A 74 -10.24 10.43 1.73
C CYS A 74 -9.31 11.19 2.70
N ASP A 75 -9.05 10.60 3.86
CA ASP A 75 -8.13 11.12 4.87
C ASP A 75 -6.69 10.76 4.55
N SER A 76 -5.74 11.61 4.93
CA SER A 76 -4.30 11.31 4.78
C SER A 76 -3.81 10.36 5.86
N CYS A 77 -2.93 9.44 5.48
CA CYS A 77 -2.23 8.62 6.46
C CYS A 77 -1.36 9.47 7.39
N ALA A 78 -1.35 9.13 8.68
CA ALA A 78 -0.43 9.72 9.64
C ALA A 78 1.03 9.40 9.27
N THR A 79 1.97 10.22 9.75
CA THR A 79 3.40 9.97 9.57
C THR A 79 3.77 8.55 10.03
N GLY A 80 4.54 7.84 9.22
CA GLY A 80 4.93 6.47 9.49
C GLY A 80 3.95 5.41 8.99
N ARG A 81 2.85 5.80 8.35
CA ARG A 81 1.87 4.88 7.77
C ARG A 81 1.66 5.16 6.30
N THR A 82 1.38 4.12 5.54
CA THR A 82 1.16 4.19 4.10
C THR A 82 -0.14 3.49 3.72
N ALA A 83 -0.72 3.89 2.62
CA ALA A 83 -1.87 3.23 2.04
C ALA A 83 -1.70 3.14 0.51
N GLY A 84 -2.02 2.00 -0.06
CA GLY A 84 -2.14 1.87 -1.50
C GLY A 84 -3.43 2.54 -2.00
N LYS A 85 -3.55 2.71 -3.30
CA LYS A 85 -4.74 3.25 -3.94
C LYS A 85 -5.98 2.42 -3.57
N GLY A 86 -7.07 3.10 -3.21
CA GLY A 86 -8.32 2.45 -2.84
C GLY A 86 -8.32 1.76 -1.48
N SER A 87 -7.40 2.11 -0.59
CA SER A 87 -7.32 1.52 0.75
C SER A 87 -8.36 2.07 1.71
N ALA A 88 -8.89 1.18 2.56
CA ALA A 88 -9.78 1.54 3.67
C ALA A 88 -9.03 1.93 4.96
N SER A 89 -7.72 1.68 5.04
CA SER A 89 -6.90 1.99 6.22
C SER A 89 -5.44 2.19 5.82
N CYS A 90 -4.68 2.83 6.71
CA CYS A 90 -3.24 2.96 6.59
C CYS A 90 -2.52 1.85 7.38
N SER A 91 -1.46 1.30 6.80
CA SER A 91 -0.61 0.28 7.41
C SER A 91 0.82 0.77 7.60
N GLU A 92 1.53 0.13 8.50
CA GLU A 92 2.96 0.35 8.71
C GLU A 92 3.79 -0.40 7.65
N CYS A 93 5.01 0.09 7.38
CA CYS A 93 5.94 -0.63 6.53
C CYS A 93 6.33 -1.96 7.20
N SER A 94 6.17 -3.07 6.48
CA SER A 94 6.57 -4.40 6.99
C SER A 94 8.08 -4.54 7.13
N ALA A 95 8.52 -5.52 7.93
CA ALA A 95 9.92 -5.93 7.97
C ALA A 95 10.48 -6.19 6.55
N GLY A 96 11.75 -5.93 6.34
CA GLY A 96 12.39 -5.93 5.01
C GLY A 96 12.20 -4.65 4.21
N LYS A 97 11.46 -3.67 4.76
CA LYS A 97 11.24 -2.36 4.14
C LYS A 97 11.57 -1.23 5.13
N ARG A 98 11.89 -0.07 4.60
CA ARG A 98 12.06 1.16 5.37
C ARG A 98 10.99 2.17 4.99
N LEU A 99 10.64 3.06 5.90
CA LEU A 99 9.81 4.22 5.62
C LEU A 99 10.62 5.28 4.89
N ASN A 100 10.11 5.76 3.76
CA ASN A 100 10.61 6.96 3.12
C ASN A 100 9.80 8.16 3.62
N ASN A 101 10.37 8.93 4.52
CA ASN A 101 9.69 10.07 5.15
C ASN A 101 9.39 11.23 4.18
N ALA A 102 10.03 11.26 2.99
CA ALA A 102 9.81 12.33 2.02
C ALA A 102 8.46 12.21 1.30
N ASP A 103 8.02 10.99 1.02
CA ASP A 103 6.79 10.70 0.29
C ASP A 103 5.84 9.75 1.04
N ASN A 104 6.20 9.39 2.27
CA ASN A 104 5.45 8.47 3.13
C ASN A 104 5.20 7.10 2.48
N THR A 105 6.18 6.57 1.74
CA THR A 105 6.12 5.27 1.06
C THR A 105 7.02 4.24 1.72
N CYS A 106 6.76 2.95 1.48
CA CYS A 106 7.62 1.85 1.92
C CYS A 106 8.62 1.49 0.82
N ALA A 107 9.90 1.79 1.06
CA ALA A 107 10.99 1.38 0.19
C ALA A 107 11.60 0.06 0.65
N VAL A 108 11.91 -0.84 -0.27
CA VAL A 108 12.55 -2.13 0.03
C VAL A 108 13.99 -1.94 0.49
N CYS A 109 14.46 -2.77 1.42
CA CYS A 109 15.86 -2.90 1.73
C CYS A 109 16.58 -3.56 0.56
N ALA A 110 17.67 -2.96 0.10
CA ALA A 110 18.51 -3.55 -0.96
C ALA A 110 19.31 -4.75 -0.43
N ALA A 111 19.82 -5.58 -1.35
CA ALA A 111 20.75 -6.66 -1.02
C ALA A 111 21.90 -6.15 -0.13
N GLY A 112 22.38 -6.97 0.80
CA GLY A 112 23.32 -6.59 1.84
C GLY A 112 22.71 -5.85 3.03
N ARG A 113 21.40 -5.55 3.00
CA ARG A 113 20.71 -4.80 4.05
C ARG A 113 19.40 -5.48 4.45
N PHE A 114 18.98 -5.21 5.68
CA PHE A 114 17.78 -5.79 6.27
C PHE A 114 17.05 -4.82 7.21
N SER A 115 15.86 -5.20 7.59
CA SER A 115 15.04 -4.49 8.58
C SER A 115 14.19 -5.50 9.35
N GLU A 116 14.52 -5.78 10.59
CA GLU A 116 13.78 -6.73 11.44
C GLU A 116 12.41 -6.18 11.87
N ASN A 117 12.34 -4.90 12.10
CA ASN A 117 11.17 -4.24 12.64
C ASN A 117 10.40 -3.47 11.57
N GLN A 118 9.12 -3.30 11.86
CA GLN A 118 8.24 -2.44 11.06
C GLN A 118 8.60 -0.96 11.28
N ASN A 119 8.32 -0.15 10.28
CA ASN A 119 8.45 1.32 10.34
C ASN A 119 9.85 1.86 10.66
N VAL A 120 10.90 1.16 10.28
CA VAL A 120 12.26 1.71 10.38
C VAL A 120 12.51 2.76 9.29
N ASP A 121 13.24 3.81 9.61
CA ASP A 121 13.62 4.86 8.65
C ASP A 121 14.79 4.43 7.75
N THR A 122 15.58 3.45 8.20
CA THR A 122 16.76 2.97 7.48
C THR A 122 16.88 1.46 7.55
N CYS A 123 17.40 0.85 6.49
CA CYS A 123 17.79 -0.55 6.51
C CYS A 123 19.20 -0.69 7.10
N ALA A 124 19.36 -1.58 8.10
CA ALA A 124 20.65 -1.90 8.67
C ALA A 124 21.51 -2.68 7.67
N ALA A 125 22.81 -2.49 7.69
CA ALA A 125 23.74 -3.31 6.93
C ALA A 125 23.91 -4.67 7.61
N CYS A 126 24.05 -5.75 6.83
CA CYS A 126 24.45 -7.04 7.39
C CYS A 126 25.85 -6.91 8.01
N PRO A 127 26.07 -7.38 9.24
CA PRO A 127 27.37 -7.31 9.87
C PRO A 127 28.38 -8.26 9.22
N THR A 128 29.65 -8.10 9.54
CA THR A 128 30.71 -9.04 9.15
C THR A 128 30.33 -10.49 9.53
N GLY A 129 30.72 -11.46 8.73
CA GLY A 129 30.29 -12.85 8.87
C GLY A 129 28.91 -13.16 8.33
N PHE A 130 28.14 -12.15 7.91
CA PHE A 130 26.76 -12.30 7.38
C PHE A 130 26.61 -11.61 6.02
N HIS A 131 25.59 -12.05 5.28
CA HIS A 131 25.24 -11.50 3.97
C HIS A 131 23.74 -11.54 3.73
N GLN A 132 23.25 -10.83 2.72
CA GLN A 132 21.88 -10.94 2.27
C GLN A 132 21.77 -10.74 0.75
N PRO A 133 21.54 -11.82 -0.03
CA PRO A 133 21.44 -11.71 -1.48
C PRO A 133 20.14 -11.07 -1.97
N ASP A 134 19.07 -11.21 -1.19
CA ASP A 134 17.73 -10.80 -1.60
C ASP A 134 17.37 -9.41 -1.09
N ASN A 135 16.55 -8.71 -1.88
CA ASN A 135 15.90 -7.48 -1.43
C ASN A 135 14.74 -7.78 -0.49
N SER A 136 14.31 -6.79 0.27
CA SER A 136 13.17 -6.88 1.19
C SER A 136 13.31 -7.90 2.31
N SER A 137 14.51 -8.18 2.75
CA SER A 137 14.76 -9.17 3.80
C SER A 137 14.67 -8.60 5.20
N ALA A 138 14.11 -9.40 6.12
CA ALA A 138 13.98 -9.06 7.54
C ALA A 138 15.24 -9.40 8.36
N SER A 139 16.16 -10.20 7.83
CA SER A 139 17.38 -10.66 8.53
C SER A 139 18.51 -10.93 7.55
N CYS A 140 19.71 -11.09 8.06
CA CYS A 140 20.87 -11.54 7.30
C CYS A 140 21.10 -13.03 7.48
N LEU A 141 21.77 -13.65 6.52
CA LEU A 141 22.17 -15.05 6.50
C LEU A 141 23.63 -15.16 6.89
N PRO A 142 24.02 -16.15 7.70
CA PRO A 142 25.42 -16.36 8.05
C PRO A 142 26.22 -16.88 6.85
N CYS A 143 27.50 -16.49 6.75
CA CYS A 143 28.41 -17.12 5.82
C CYS A 143 28.55 -18.60 6.15
N ILE A 144 28.50 -19.47 5.15
CA ILE A 144 28.70 -20.91 5.31
C ILE A 144 30.20 -21.24 5.37
N PRO A 145 30.61 -22.39 5.93
CA PRO A 145 32.01 -22.83 5.93
C PRO A 145 32.62 -22.77 4.53
N GLY A 146 33.86 -22.31 4.45
CA GLY A 146 34.58 -22.05 3.18
C GLY A 146 34.32 -20.68 2.57
N ARG A 147 33.48 -19.87 3.21
CA ARG A 147 33.21 -18.48 2.82
C ARG A 147 33.29 -17.54 4.02
N ALA A 148 33.68 -16.31 3.77
CA ALA A 148 33.82 -15.27 4.79
C ALA A 148 33.36 -13.91 4.27
N ASN A 149 33.08 -13.01 5.20
CA ASN A 149 32.75 -11.62 4.90
C ASN A 149 33.30 -10.68 5.99
N ASN A 150 34.23 -9.84 5.64
CA ASN A 150 34.89 -8.89 6.55
C ASN A 150 34.39 -7.44 6.37
N VAL A 151 33.35 -7.20 5.59
CA VAL A 151 32.80 -5.89 5.32
C VAL A 151 31.28 -5.90 5.50
N ASP A 152 30.78 -4.93 6.25
CA ASP A 152 29.34 -4.77 6.45
C ASP A 152 28.60 -4.49 5.13
N GLY A 153 27.36 -4.98 5.07
CA GLY A 153 26.46 -4.69 3.97
C GLY A 153 26.69 -5.48 2.69
N GLN A 154 27.36 -6.60 2.76
CA GLN A 154 27.62 -7.46 1.61
C GLN A 154 26.40 -8.29 1.22
N ALA A 155 26.15 -8.39 -0.10
CA ALA A 155 25.12 -9.24 -0.65
C ALA A 155 25.52 -10.73 -0.66
N GLN A 156 26.82 -11.04 -0.66
CA GLN A 156 27.34 -12.42 -0.72
C GLN A 156 28.63 -12.51 0.12
N CYS A 157 28.86 -13.68 0.69
CA CYS A 157 30.15 -14.02 1.29
C CYS A 157 31.16 -14.44 0.22
N GLU A 158 32.40 -14.01 0.35
CA GLU A 158 33.50 -14.37 -0.56
C GLU A 158 34.02 -15.78 -0.28
N GLU A 159 34.44 -16.49 -1.33
CA GLU A 159 35.09 -17.81 -1.18
C GLU A 159 36.51 -17.62 -0.64
N CYS A 160 36.90 -18.48 0.29
CA CYS A 160 38.26 -18.52 0.78
C CYS A 160 39.25 -18.86 -0.37
N LEU A 161 40.34 -18.14 -0.41
CA LEU A 161 41.40 -18.35 -1.42
C LEU A 161 42.07 -19.72 -1.21
N LYS A 162 42.82 -20.16 -2.24
CA LYS A 162 43.61 -21.39 -2.17
C LYS A 162 44.56 -21.37 -0.97
N ASN A 163 44.53 -22.42 -0.18
CA ASN A 163 45.27 -22.63 1.07
C ASN A 163 44.78 -21.81 2.27
N THR A 164 43.60 -21.19 2.18
CA THR A 164 42.92 -20.58 3.34
C THR A 164 41.57 -21.24 3.55
N PHE A 165 41.00 -21.17 4.75
CA PHE A 165 39.72 -21.81 5.07
C PHE A 165 38.95 -21.00 6.12
N ALA A 166 37.64 -21.15 6.10
CA ALA A 166 36.73 -20.74 7.16
C ALA A 166 35.99 -21.97 7.66
N ALA A 167 36.41 -22.48 8.83
CA ALA A 167 35.91 -23.74 9.36
C ALA A 167 34.50 -23.65 9.94
N LYS A 168 34.07 -22.46 10.37
CA LYS A 168 32.80 -22.21 11.03
C LYS A 168 31.91 -21.27 10.19
N PRO A 169 30.58 -21.36 10.37
CA PRO A 169 29.69 -20.31 9.88
C PRO A 169 30.01 -18.97 10.55
N GLU A 170 29.49 -17.87 9.97
CA GLU A 170 29.70 -16.50 10.45
C GLU A 170 31.17 -16.05 10.43
N ALA A 171 31.97 -16.63 9.57
CA ALA A 171 33.38 -16.27 9.47
C ALA A 171 33.54 -14.86 8.88
N GLU A 172 34.30 -14.03 9.57
CA GLU A 172 34.67 -12.70 9.10
C GLU A 172 35.89 -12.75 8.16
N GLY A 173 36.72 -13.79 8.25
CA GLY A 173 37.91 -14.00 7.41
C GLY A 173 38.21 -15.46 7.16
N CYS A 174 39.15 -15.69 6.26
CA CYS A 174 39.71 -17.01 5.98
C CYS A 174 41.14 -17.09 6.58
N ASP A 175 41.42 -18.13 7.35
CA ASP A 175 42.72 -18.41 8.00
C ASP A 175 43.70 -19.17 7.08
#